data_e3627ce1981b7633d99e22a9cb6c1764
#
_entry.id   e3627ce1981b7633d99e22a9cb6c1764
#
_cell.length_a   1.000
_cell.length_b   1.000
_cell.length_c   1.000
_cell.angle_alpha   90.00
_cell.angle_beta   90.00
_cell.angle_gamma   90.00
#
_symmetry.space_group_name_H-M   'P 1'
#
loop_
_entity.id
_entity.type
_entity.pdbx_description
1 polymer ?
#
loop_
_entity_poly.entity_id
_entity_poly.type
_entity_poly.pdbx_seq_one_letter_code
_entity_poly.pdbx_strand_id
1 'polypeptide(L)'
;MKHIYTLLACLLFGTASFAQLPDGSIAPDFTATDINGVEHNLYDLLDDGKKVILDFSATWCGPCWSYHTAGVFEELHNTYGPDGTDELRIFYIESDDTTTDADLNGTGPATQGDWVTGTEYTIIDNAANIFDDFAGAYYPTIYTVCPNRILTESGQASVEAHAAIFQANDCAAASLPNDPALLGYTGGTTACPGEPVNMSVDLMNLGVTNLQYCTIAVMDGGTEVLSYDWSGDLATYGITNVDLGSAAFDASTSFTIEITSSDDNDVNNSSSGAVELATEGTSLIKVEIMTDNWPQEISWDISDDMGNVIESVGEGEVAGAEGDVFTWWVSVPETGCYTFTINDAYGDGIAGEQWGSIAGYCTVKTYDDNITFISTIFDYDGSYDYDSAAAGMSVTSVNVGIEEQTLNEVTRVFPNPFAEQTNLQFSTTKAGAASIVVYNLVGEQIINDNLGTLAAGEYNHVLNFNGVTAGVYLIHLTAGGETTTMRATLK
;
A
#
# COMPACT_ATOMS: atom_id res chain seq x y z
N MET A 1 14.04 44.52 -0.70
CA MET A 1 14.25 43.17 -1.25
C MET A 1 13.31 42.26 -0.48
N LYS A 2 12.23 41.81 -1.17
CA LYS A 2 11.23 40.92 -0.59
C LYS A 2 11.63 39.52 -0.97
N HIS A 3 11.97 38.70 0.01
CA HIS A 3 12.19 37.27 -0.21
C HIS A 3 10.82 36.59 -0.32
N ILE A 4 10.53 36.08 -1.51
CA ILE A 4 9.39 35.20 -1.76
C ILE A 4 9.87 33.79 -1.39
N TYR A 5 9.35 33.25 -0.30
CA TYR A 5 9.49 31.82 0.01
C TYR A 5 8.43 31.09 -0.80
N THR A 6 8.86 30.36 -1.81
CA THR A 6 8.02 29.38 -2.50
C THR A 6 7.92 28.18 -1.57
N LEU A 7 6.76 27.99 -0.94
CA LEU A 7 6.40 26.74 -0.28
C LEU A 7 6.20 25.69 -1.40
N LEU A 8 7.13 24.77 -1.51
CA LEU A 8 6.94 23.54 -2.25
C LEU A 8 6.09 22.63 -1.36
N ALA A 9 4.79 22.51 -1.66
CA ALA A 9 3.93 21.52 -1.04
C ALA A 9 4.30 20.16 -1.65
N CYS A 10 5.01 19.33 -0.92
CA CYS A 10 5.08 17.90 -1.21
C CYS A 10 3.69 17.33 -0.96
N LEU A 11 2.95 17.01 -2.02
CA LEU A 11 1.78 16.15 -1.97
C LEU A 11 2.28 14.71 -1.76
N LEU A 12 2.30 14.27 -0.52
CA LEU A 12 2.39 12.86 -0.19
C LEU A 12 1.05 12.23 -0.59
N PHE A 13 1.03 11.51 -1.70
CA PHE A 13 -0.05 10.56 -1.98
C PHE A 13 0.26 9.30 -1.16
N GLY A 14 -0.19 9.27 0.09
CA GLY A 14 -0.36 8.02 0.78
C GLY A 14 -1.33 7.17 -0.04
N THR A 15 -1.05 5.91 -0.26
CA THR A 15 -2.08 4.95 -0.66
C THR A 15 -3.05 4.89 0.51
N ALA A 16 -4.14 5.67 0.41
CA ALA A 16 -5.21 5.55 1.38
C ALA A 16 -5.70 4.10 1.30
N SER A 17 -5.54 3.35 2.37
CA SER A 17 -6.32 2.14 2.58
C SER A 17 -7.75 2.62 2.72
N PHE A 18 -8.53 2.49 1.66
CA PHE A 18 -9.94 2.82 1.73
C PHE A 18 -10.62 1.70 2.50
N ALA A 19 -11.23 2.04 3.61
CA ALA A 19 -12.02 1.13 4.43
C ALA A 19 -13.28 0.61 3.71
N GLN A 20 -13.51 0.99 2.45
CA GLN A 20 -14.61 0.57 1.58
C GLN A 20 -14.28 0.90 0.12
N LEU A 21 -15.02 0.31 -0.84
CA LEU A 21 -14.80 0.60 -2.25
C LEU A 21 -15.10 2.07 -2.55
N PRO A 22 -14.14 2.83 -3.12
CA PRO A 22 -14.35 4.23 -3.46
C PRO A 22 -15.29 4.41 -4.65
N ASP A 23 -15.87 5.61 -4.77
CA ASP A 23 -16.67 6.01 -5.94
C ASP A 23 -15.88 5.77 -7.23
N GLY A 24 -16.58 5.23 -8.24
CA GLY A 24 -15.99 4.88 -9.53
C GLY A 24 -15.42 3.46 -9.59
N SER A 25 -15.41 2.72 -8.47
CA SER A 25 -15.03 1.30 -8.49
C SER A 25 -16.05 0.44 -9.24
N ILE A 26 -15.59 -0.69 -9.75
CA ILE A 26 -16.47 -1.74 -10.28
C ILE A 26 -17.09 -2.50 -9.11
N ALA A 27 -18.40 -2.56 -9.05
CA ALA A 27 -19.13 -3.34 -8.07
C ALA A 27 -18.81 -4.83 -8.23
N PRO A 28 -18.40 -5.55 -7.17
CA PRO A 28 -18.28 -7.00 -7.20
C PRO A 28 -19.62 -7.66 -7.56
N ASP A 29 -19.59 -8.69 -8.42
CA ASP A 29 -20.80 -9.47 -8.69
C ASP A 29 -21.13 -10.39 -7.51
N PHE A 30 -22.42 -10.59 -7.28
CA PHE A 30 -22.88 -11.57 -6.31
C PHE A 30 -24.16 -12.26 -6.77
N THR A 31 -24.37 -13.47 -6.26
CA THR A 31 -25.65 -14.18 -6.34
C THR A 31 -26.13 -14.46 -4.92
N ALA A 32 -27.35 -14.04 -4.61
CA ALA A 32 -27.93 -14.22 -3.28
C ALA A 32 -29.42 -14.57 -3.38
N THR A 33 -29.89 -15.29 -2.35
CA THR A 33 -31.32 -15.63 -2.22
C THR A 33 -31.96 -14.72 -1.19
N ASP A 34 -33.07 -14.10 -1.55
CA ASP A 34 -33.82 -13.25 -0.63
C ASP A 34 -34.62 -14.06 0.40
N ILE A 35 -35.21 -13.37 1.38
CA ILE A 35 -36.03 -14.01 2.44
C ILE A 35 -37.29 -14.72 1.91
N ASN A 36 -37.65 -14.53 0.66
CA ASN A 36 -38.80 -15.19 0.00
C ASN A 36 -38.35 -16.41 -0.82
N GLY A 37 -37.04 -16.68 -0.87
CA GLY A 37 -36.47 -17.79 -1.62
C GLY A 37 -36.25 -17.51 -3.11
N VAL A 38 -36.24 -16.25 -3.53
CA VAL A 38 -35.94 -15.84 -4.90
C VAL A 38 -34.44 -15.54 -5.00
N GLU A 39 -33.81 -16.11 -6.02
CA GLU A 39 -32.41 -15.87 -6.34
C GLU A 39 -32.25 -14.59 -7.17
N HIS A 40 -31.28 -13.77 -6.82
CA HIS A 40 -30.90 -12.55 -7.51
C HIS A 40 -29.41 -12.57 -7.81
N ASN A 41 -29.04 -12.18 -9.03
CA ASN A 41 -27.65 -11.91 -9.42
C ASN A 41 -27.52 -10.42 -9.77
N LEU A 42 -26.52 -9.74 -9.23
CA LEU A 42 -26.34 -8.30 -9.44
C LEU A 42 -26.10 -7.98 -10.92
N TYR A 43 -25.18 -8.71 -11.56
CA TYR A 43 -24.81 -8.40 -12.94
C TYR A 43 -25.94 -8.72 -13.94
N ASP A 44 -26.75 -9.74 -13.69
CA ASP A 44 -27.93 -10.03 -14.52
C ASP A 44 -28.92 -8.85 -14.50
N LEU A 45 -29.12 -8.21 -13.34
CA LEU A 45 -29.98 -7.03 -13.22
C LEU A 45 -29.38 -5.82 -13.96
N LEU A 46 -28.06 -5.61 -13.83
CA LEU A 46 -27.36 -4.51 -14.50
C LEU A 46 -27.36 -4.69 -16.03
N ASP A 47 -27.17 -5.93 -16.51
CA ASP A 47 -27.22 -6.29 -17.94
C ASP A 47 -28.62 -6.11 -18.53
N ASP A 48 -29.68 -6.26 -17.70
CA ASP A 48 -31.07 -5.89 -18.05
C ASP A 48 -31.32 -4.37 -18.02
N GLY A 49 -30.26 -3.57 -17.77
CA GLY A 49 -30.32 -2.10 -17.74
C GLY A 49 -30.93 -1.53 -16.46
N LYS A 50 -31.09 -2.34 -15.41
CA LYS A 50 -31.56 -1.86 -14.10
C LYS A 50 -30.42 -1.15 -13.36
N LYS A 51 -30.75 -0.13 -12.60
CA LYS A 51 -29.89 0.46 -11.57
C LYS A 51 -30.17 -0.27 -10.27
N VAL A 52 -29.16 -0.41 -9.42
CA VAL A 52 -29.30 -1.16 -8.16
C VAL A 52 -28.84 -0.30 -6.99
N ILE A 53 -29.66 -0.19 -5.94
CA ILE A 53 -29.23 0.34 -4.64
C ILE A 53 -28.96 -0.84 -3.72
N LEU A 54 -27.77 -0.86 -3.12
CA LEU A 54 -27.34 -1.84 -2.12
C LEU A 54 -27.24 -1.10 -0.79
N ASP A 55 -28.08 -1.47 0.18
CA ASP A 55 -28.06 -0.96 1.56
C ASP A 55 -27.47 -2.03 2.47
N PHE A 56 -26.18 -1.94 2.72
CA PHE A 56 -25.47 -2.77 3.70
C PHE A 56 -25.76 -2.25 5.11
N SER A 57 -26.53 -3.01 5.84
CA SER A 57 -27.05 -2.63 7.15
C SER A 57 -26.95 -3.78 8.15
N ALA A 58 -27.22 -3.51 9.43
CA ALA A 58 -27.37 -4.52 10.46
C ALA A 58 -28.63 -4.23 11.30
N THR A 59 -29.35 -5.27 11.72
CA THR A 59 -30.62 -5.14 12.45
C THR A 59 -30.52 -4.33 13.73
N TRP A 60 -29.38 -4.34 14.41
CA TRP A 60 -29.12 -3.57 15.63
C TRP A 60 -28.67 -2.13 15.38
N CYS A 61 -28.34 -1.75 14.14
CA CYS A 61 -27.80 -0.45 13.78
C CYS A 61 -28.87 0.66 13.89
N GLY A 62 -28.69 1.59 14.80
CA GLY A 62 -29.61 2.70 15.01
C GLY A 62 -29.72 3.67 13.84
N PRO A 63 -28.62 4.16 13.24
CA PRO A 63 -28.69 4.98 12.03
C PRO A 63 -29.37 4.29 10.86
N CYS A 64 -29.14 2.98 10.65
CA CYS A 64 -29.77 2.18 9.60
C CYS A 64 -31.29 2.13 9.80
N TRP A 65 -31.74 1.82 11.02
CA TRP A 65 -33.15 1.81 11.38
C TRP A 65 -33.84 3.17 11.19
N SER A 66 -33.13 4.25 11.55
CA SER A 66 -33.67 5.61 11.36
C SER A 66 -33.88 5.93 9.88
N TYR A 67 -32.97 5.48 9.02
CA TYR A 67 -33.09 5.68 7.58
C TYR A 67 -34.14 4.77 6.95
N HIS A 68 -34.17 3.49 7.34
CA HIS A 68 -35.23 2.56 6.93
C HIS A 68 -36.64 3.12 7.23
N THR A 69 -36.86 3.59 8.48
CA THR A 69 -38.19 4.11 8.90
C THR A 69 -38.49 5.51 8.33
N ALA A 70 -37.52 6.18 7.72
CA ALA A 70 -37.76 7.44 7.00
C ALA A 70 -38.55 7.25 5.69
N GLY A 71 -38.65 6.01 5.17
CA GLY A 71 -39.44 5.65 4.00
C GLY A 71 -38.83 6.07 2.66
N VAL A 72 -37.54 6.40 2.62
CA VAL A 72 -36.86 6.84 1.38
C VAL A 72 -36.83 5.70 0.36
N PHE A 73 -36.49 4.50 0.79
CA PHE A 73 -36.42 3.35 -0.12
C PHE A 73 -37.80 2.86 -0.58
N GLU A 74 -38.82 2.96 0.26
CA GLU A 74 -40.20 2.68 -0.13
C GLU A 74 -40.68 3.64 -1.22
N GLU A 75 -40.39 4.95 -1.09
CA GLU A 75 -40.75 5.93 -2.10
C GLU A 75 -39.97 5.71 -3.41
N LEU A 76 -38.68 5.40 -3.33
CA LEU A 76 -37.88 5.05 -4.51
C LEU A 76 -38.39 3.77 -5.16
N HIS A 77 -38.70 2.73 -4.39
CA HIS A 77 -39.23 1.46 -4.89
C HIS A 77 -40.58 1.67 -5.58
N ASN A 78 -41.50 2.42 -4.97
CA ASN A 78 -42.82 2.72 -5.55
C ASN A 78 -42.74 3.56 -6.83
N THR A 79 -41.75 4.46 -6.90
CA THR A 79 -41.62 5.37 -8.05
C THR A 79 -40.85 4.74 -9.20
N TYR A 80 -39.74 4.08 -8.89
CA TYR A 80 -38.76 3.62 -9.88
C TYR A 80 -38.59 2.08 -9.91
N GLY A 81 -39.18 1.36 -8.98
CA GLY A 81 -39.16 -0.09 -8.91
C GLY A 81 -40.09 -0.79 -9.88
N PRO A 82 -40.35 -2.10 -9.71
CA PRO A 82 -41.06 -2.94 -10.66
C PRO A 82 -42.49 -2.48 -11.00
N ASP A 83 -43.20 -1.89 -10.04
CA ASP A 83 -44.55 -1.38 -10.22
C ASP A 83 -44.59 0.11 -10.65
N GLY A 84 -43.44 0.79 -10.69
CA GLY A 84 -43.26 2.16 -11.17
C GLY A 84 -42.66 2.21 -12.57
N THR A 85 -41.49 2.87 -12.73
CA THR A 85 -40.83 2.96 -14.05
C THR A 85 -40.00 1.70 -14.40
N ASP A 86 -39.88 0.76 -13.47
CA ASP A 86 -39.17 -0.50 -13.62
C ASP A 86 -37.64 -0.36 -13.90
N GLU A 87 -37.05 0.76 -13.51
CA GLU A 87 -35.63 1.03 -13.76
C GLU A 87 -34.72 0.75 -12.57
N LEU A 88 -35.28 0.61 -11.35
CA LEU A 88 -34.52 0.48 -10.10
C LEU A 88 -34.80 -0.84 -9.37
N ARG A 89 -33.78 -1.41 -8.76
CA ARG A 89 -33.89 -2.47 -7.75
C ARG A 89 -33.20 -2.01 -6.47
N ILE A 90 -33.78 -2.34 -5.32
CA ILE A 90 -33.25 -1.98 -4.00
C ILE A 90 -33.09 -3.25 -3.20
N PHE A 91 -31.92 -3.41 -2.61
CA PHE A 91 -31.59 -4.52 -1.71
C PHE A 91 -31.22 -3.98 -0.33
N TYR A 92 -32.01 -4.35 0.66
CA TYR A 92 -31.55 -4.34 2.05
C TYR A 92 -30.72 -5.61 2.25
N ILE A 93 -29.51 -5.46 2.70
CA ILE A 93 -28.55 -6.56 2.90
C ILE A 93 -28.18 -6.58 4.38
N GLU A 94 -28.71 -7.57 5.11
CA GLU A 94 -28.31 -7.83 6.49
C GLU A 94 -26.91 -8.40 6.48
N SER A 95 -25.95 -7.60 6.92
CA SER A 95 -24.53 -7.83 6.73
C SER A 95 -23.79 -8.30 7.99
N ASP A 96 -24.48 -8.48 9.10
CA ASP A 96 -23.92 -9.00 10.33
C ASP A 96 -24.30 -10.48 10.53
N ASP A 97 -23.33 -11.39 10.42
CA ASP A 97 -23.51 -12.85 10.53
C ASP A 97 -23.85 -13.31 11.95
N THR A 98 -23.82 -12.41 12.94
CA THR A 98 -24.21 -12.70 14.33
C THR A 98 -25.69 -12.48 14.61
N THR A 99 -26.42 -11.84 13.68
CA THR A 99 -27.87 -11.62 13.77
C THR A 99 -28.67 -12.83 13.28
N THR A 100 -29.95 -12.86 13.55
CA THR A 100 -30.82 -13.99 13.26
C THR A 100 -32.13 -13.54 12.63
N ASP A 101 -32.87 -14.48 12.00
CA ASP A 101 -34.25 -14.26 11.52
C ASP A 101 -35.16 -13.59 12.57
N ALA A 102 -34.96 -13.89 13.87
CA ALA A 102 -35.72 -13.26 14.93
C ALA A 102 -35.39 -11.78 15.10
N ASP A 103 -34.11 -11.40 14.86
CA ASP A 103 -33.67 -10.02 14.91
C ASP A 103 -34.22 -9.26 13.72
N LEU A 104 -34.17 -9.85 12.52
CA LEU A 104 -34.71 -9.27 11.30
C LEU A 104 -36.23 -9.01 11.43
N ASN A 105 -36.97 -9.94 12.05
CA ASN A 105 -38.41 -9.83 12.31
C ASN A 105 -38.79 -9.06 13.62
N GLY A 106 -37.84 -8.34 14.21
CA GLY A 106 -38.09 -7.45 15.34
C GLY A 106 -38.37 -8.15 16.69
N THR A 107 -38.14 -9.47 16.78
CA THR A 107 -38.46 -10.27 18.00
C THR A 107 -37.22 -10.76 18.75
N GLY A 108 -36.05 -10.62 18.14
CA GLY A 108 -34.75 -10.98 18.70
C GLY A 108 -34.17 -9.90 19.63
N PRO A 109 -33.03 -10.18 20.28
CA PRO A 109 -32.36 -9.23 21.17
C PRO A 109 -31.50 -8.19 20.48
N ALA A 110 -31.06 -8.45 19.22
CA ALA A 110 -30.12 -7.61 18.47
C ALA A 110 -30.86 -6.88 17.33
N THR A 111 -31.91 -6.12 17.65
CA THR A 111 -32.67 -5.41 16.63
C THR A 111 -33.23 -4.08 17.12
N GLN A 112 -33.44 -3.13 16.19
CA GLN A 112 -34.13 -1.87 16.43
C GLN A 112 -35.64 -1.98 16.21
N GLY A 113 -36.09 -3.00 15.43
CA GLY A 113 -37.51 -3.20 15.11
C GLY A 113 -37.74 -4.30 14.08
N ASP A 114 -38.93 -4.31 13.49
CA ASP A 114 -39.32 -5.26 12.45
C ASP A 114 -38.95 -4.68 11.08
N TRP A 115 -37.90 -5.24 10.46
CA TRP A 115 -37.36 -4.82 9.18
C TRP A 115 -38.12 -5.39 7.97
N VAL A 116 -38.96 -6.40 8.20
CA VAL A 116 -39.65 -7.15 7.16
C VAL A 116 -41.05 -6.62 6.89
N THR A 117 -41.80 -6.34 7.98
CA THR A 117 -43.21 -5.95 7.82
C THR A 117 -43.32 -4.55 7.21
N GLY A 118 -43.88 -4.48 6.00
CA GLY A 118 -44.08 -3.23 5.25
C GLY A 118 -42.96 -2.88 4.29
N THR A 119 -41.88 -3.66 4.24
CA THR A 119 -40.79 -3.50 3.27
C THR A 119 -41.16 -4.21 1.96
N GLU A 120 -41.27 -3.47 0.88
CA GLU A 120 -41.70 -3.98 -0.45
C GLU A 120 -40.50 -4.29 -1.37
N TYR A 121 -39.31 -3.78 -1.06
CA TYR A 121 -38.06 -4.07 -1.78
C TYR A 121 -37.37 -5.32 -1.25
N THR A 122 -36.36 -5.79 -1.95
CA THR A 122 -35.70 -7.08 -1.68
C THR A 122 -34.89 -7.05 -0.37
N ILE A 123 -35.04 -8.07 0.45
CA ILE A 123 -34.26 -8.29 1.67
C ILE A 123 -33.41 -9.56 1.52
N ILE A 124 -32.10 -9.41 1.67
CA ILE A 124 -31.13 -10.52 1.75
C ILE A 124 -30.63 -10.60 3.18
N ASP A 125 -30.72 -11.79 3.78
CA ASP A 125 -30.30 -12.08 5.15
C ASP A 125 -29.01 -12.89 5.17
N ASN A 126 -28.21 -12.78 6.24
CA ASN A 126 -26.96 -13.50 6.43
C ASN A 126 -25.94 -13.31 5.29
N ALA A 127 -25.70 -12.07 4.90
CA ALA A 127 -24.92 -11.72 3.72
C ALA A 127 -23.63 -10.94 4.05
N ALA A 128 -22.98 -11.21 5.17
CA ALA A 128 -21.70 -10.62 5.57
C ALA A 128 -20.62 -10.80 4.48
N ASN A 129 -20.62 -11.94 3.79
CA ASN A 129 -19.68 -12.17 2.68
C ASN A 129 -19.83 -11.17 1.53
N ILE A 130 -21.04 -10.69 1.24
CA ILE A 130 -21.23 -9.66 0.21
C ILE A 130 -20.67 -8.32 0.70
N PHE A 131 -20.91 -7.98 1.97
CA PHE A 131 -20.33 -6.79 2.58
C PHE A 131 -18.81 -6.82 2.57
N ASP A 132 -18.19 -7.97 2.85
CA ASP A 132 -16.74 -8.16 2.77
C ASP A 132 -16.21 -7.98 1.34
N ASP A 133 -16.92 -8.51 0.32
CA ASP A 133 -16.54 -8.34 -1.09
C ASP A 133 -16.57 -6.86 -1.53
N PHE A 134 -17.43 -6.05 -0.91
CA PHE A 134 -17.49 -4.60 -1.11
C PHE A 134 -16.54 -3.83 -0.18
N ALA A 135 -15.66 -4.52 0.54
CA ALA A 135 -14.72 -3.95 1.52
C ALA A 135 -15.43 -3.07 2.56
N GLY A 136 -16.61 -3.51 3.04
CA GLY A 136 -17.46 -2.71 3.91
C GLY A 136 -16.84 -2.48 5.28
N ALA A 137 -16.90 -1.23 5.78
CA ALA A 137 -16.25 -0.83 7.02
C ALA A 137 -17.22 -0.33 8.10
N TYR A 138 -18.41 0.11 7.74
CA TYR A 138 -19.40 0.66 8.69
C TYR A 138 -20.83 0.49 8.19
N TYR A 139 -21.80 0.67 9.09
CA TYR A 139 -23.23 0.62 8.79
C TYR A 139 -23.94 1.96 9.07
N PRO A 140 -24.90 2.39 8.19
CA PRO A 140 -25.15 1.80 6.88
C PRO A 140 -24.11 2.25 5.86
N THR A 141 -23.70 1.35 4.97
CA THR A 141 -23.01 1.70 3.73
C THR A 141 -24.02 1.52 2.58
N ILE A 142 -24.27 2.58 1.81
CA ILE A 142 -25.29 2.56 0.77
C ILE A 142 -24.64 2.93 -0.55
N TYR A 143 -24.64 1.98 -1.49
CA TYR A 143 -24.16 2.19 -2.86
C TYR A 143 -25.30 2.26 -3.86
N THR A 144 -25.15 3.12 -4.85
CA THR A 144 -25.87 3.04 -6.11
C THR A 144 -24.97 2.44 -7.17
N VAL A 145 -25.40 1.36 -7.81
CA VAL A 145 -24.67 0.67 -8.88
C VAL A 145 -25.39 0.88 -10.21
N CYS A 146 -24.65 1.37 -11.19
CA CYS A 146 -25.15 1.64 -12.54
C CYS A 146 -25.03 0.42 -13.46
N PRO A 147 -25.75 0.35 -14.59
CA PRO A 147 -25.66 -0.74 -15.56
C PRO A 147 -24.23 -0.99 -16.07
N ASN A 148 -23.39 0.03 -16.12
CA ASN A 148 -21.96 -0.09 -16.44
C ASN A 148 -21.12 -0.69 -15.31
N ARG A 149 -21.76 -1.18 -14.22
CA ARG A 149 -21.15 -1.79 -13.04
C ARG A 149 -20.36 -0.84 -12.14
N ILE A 150 -20.35 0.46 -12.47
CA ILE A 150 -19.69 1.47 -11.64
C ILE A 150 -20.59 1.79 -10.45
N LEU A 151 -20.01 1.80 -9.25
CA LEU A 151 -20.69 2.16 -8.02
C LEU A 151 -20.37 3.60 -7.58
N THR A 152 -21.32 4.18 -6.85
CA THR A 152 -21.15 5.44 -6.13
C THR A 152 -21.74 5.27 -4.74
N GLU A 153 -21.01 5.66 -3.70
CA GLU A 153 -21.55 5.70 -2.35
C GLU A 153 -22.58 6.83 -2.25
N SER A 154 -23.84 6.44 -2.26
CA SER A 154 -24.96 7.38 -2.17
C SER A 154 -25.32 7.73 -0.72
N GLY A 155 -24.89 6.90 0.25
CA GLY A 155 -25.15 7.11 1.67
C GLY A 155 -26.63 7.26 2.01
N GLN A 156 -26.95 7.85 3.15
CA GLN A 156 -28.32 8.15 3.61
C GLN A 156 -28.87 9.40 2.90
N ALA A 157 -28.99 9.34 1.58
CA ALA A 157 -29.44 10.46 0.75
C ALA A 157 -30.98 10.60 0.74
N SER A 158 -31.48 11.73 0.21
CA SER A 158 -32.92 11.88 -0.06
C SER A 158 -33.32 11.14 -1.34
N VAL A 159 -34.63 10.97 -1.55
CA VAL A 159 -35.19 10.39 -2.80
C VAL A 159 -34.64 11.10 -4.03
N GLU A 160 -34.63 12.44 -4.03
CA GLU A 160 -34.16 13.24 -5.16
C GLU A 160 -32.64 13.08 -5.37
N ALA A 161 -31.86 12.94 -4.27
CA ALA A 161 -30.41 12.78 -4.36
C ALA A 161 -30.03 11.40 -4.92
N HIS A 162 -30.69 10.32 -4.47
CA HIS A 162 -30.53 9.01 -5.09
C HIS A 162 -30.93 9.02 -6.57
N ALA A 163 -32.09 9.64 -6.88
CA ALA A 163 -32.55 9.74 -8.25
C ALA A 163 -31.56 10.51 -9.14
N ALA A 164 -30.94 11.55 -8.63
CA ALA A 164 -29.93 12.31 -9.37
C ALA A 164 -28.70 11.45 -9.75
N ILE A 165 -28.31 10.48 -8.91
CA ILE A 165 -27.21 9.55 -9.21
C ILE A 165 -27.61 8.58 -10.31
N PHE A 166 -28.66 7.78 -10.12
CA PHE A 166 -29.01 6.73 -11.08
C PHE A 166 -29.67 7.22 -12.36
N GLN A 167 -30.12 8.47 -12.43
CA GLN A 167 -30.64 9.11 -13.65
C GLN A 167 -29.59 9.95 -14.38
N ALA A 168 -28.36 10.02 -13.87
CA ALA A 168 -27.26 10.69 -14.55
C ALA A 168 -26.90 9.98 -15.87
N ASN A 169 -26.36 10.73 -16.84
CA ASN A 169 -26.06 10.18 -18.16
C ASN A 169 -25.00 9.09 -18.14
N ASP A 170 -24.06 9.17 -17.22
CA ASP A 170 -22.99 8.18 -16.99
C ASP A 170 -23.49 6.90 -16.29
N CYS A 171 -24.71 6.95 -15.75
CA CYS A 171 -25.41 5.78 -15.19
C CYS A 171 -26.38 5.12 -16.20
N ALA A 172 -26.27 5.44 -17.48
CA ALA A 172 -27.12 4.84 -18.51
C ALA A 172 -26.59 3.46 -18.94
N ALA A 173 -27.51 2.59 -19.40
CA ALA A 173 -27.10 1.36 -20.06
C ALA A 173 -26.37 1.64 -21.38
N ALA A 174 -25.49 0.71 -21.78
CA ALA A 174 -24.79 0.81 -23.06
C ALA A 174 -25.78 0.98 -24.22
N SER A 175 -25.49 1.91 -25.10
CA SER A 175 -26.38 2.22 -26.25
C SER A 175 -25.60 2.57 -27.53
N LEU A 176 -24.32 2.92 -27.39
CA LEU A 176 -23.44 3.27 -28.51
C LEU A 176 -22.81 2.00 -29.10
N PRO A 177 -22.62 1.92 -30.42
CA PRO A 177 -22.02 0.74 -31.05
C PRO A 177 -20.58 0.45 -30.58
N ASN A 178 -19.72 1.47 -30.49
CA ASN A 178 -18.30 1.37 -30.19
C ASN A 178 -17.92 2.41 -29.12
N ASP A 179 -17.73 1.97 -27.89
CA ASP A 179 -17.50 2.84 -26.73
C ASP A 179 -16.51 2.16 -25.76
N PRO A 180 -15.20 2.12 -26.10
CA PRO A 180 -14.17 1.70 -25.15
C PRO A 180 -13.98 2.78 -24.08
N ALA A 181 -13.73 2.38 -22.83
CA ALA A 181 -13.52 3.28 -21.70
C ALA A 181 -12.28 2.87 -20.89
N LEU A 182 -11.55 3.85 -20.35
CA LEU A 182 -10.43 3.62 -19.44
C LEU A 182 -10.89 3.80 -17.99
N LEU A 183 -10.84 2.74 -17.19
CA LEU A 183 -11.28 2.76 -15.80
C LEU A 183 -10.22 3.33 -14.86
N GLY A 184 -8.96 2.94 -15.03
CA GLY A 184 -7.89 3.40 -14.15
C GLY A 184 -6.52 2.83 -14.50
N TYR A 185 -5.49 3.54 -14.09
CA TYR A 185 -4.11 3.08 -14.17
C TYR A 185 -3.83 2.00 -13.14
N THR A 186 -3.23 0.90 -13.58
CA THR A 186 -2.91 -0.28 -12.74
C THR A 186 -1.43 -0.65 -12.82
N GLY A 187 -0.60 0.18 -13.46
CA GLY A 187 0.83 -0.03 -13.60
C GLY A 187 1.64 0.36 -12.36
N GLY A 188 2.96 0.38 -12.51
CA GLY A 188 3.88 0.75 -11.44
C GLY A 188 3.78 2.24 -11.08
N THR A 189 3.77 2.53 -9.79
CA THR A 189 3.67 3.91 -9.27
C THR A 189 4.99 4.48 -8.78
N THR A 190 6.03 3.67 -8.71
CA THR A 190 7.37 4.07 -8.28
C THR A 190 8.42 3.53 -9.24
N ALA A 191 9.49 4.28 -9.46
CA ALA A 191 10.62 3.86 -10.28
C ALA A 191 11.92 4.51 -9.79
N CYS A 192 13.07 3.93 -10.15
CA CYS A 192 14.33 4.65 -10.06
C CYS A 192 14.51 5.60 -11.24
N PRO A 193 15.26 6.71 -11.05
CA PRO A 193 15.57 7.62 -12.16
C PRO A 193 16.19 6.89 -13.36
N GLY A 194 15.56 7.01 -14.52
CA GLY A 194 16.02 6.40 -15.77
C GLY A 194 15.69 4.92 -15.96
N GLU A 195 15.11 4.26 -14.96
CA GLU A 195 14.62 2.89 -15.10
C GLU A 195 13.18 2.86 -15.63
N PRO A 196 12.85 1.91 -16.53
CA PRO A 196 11.52 1.82 -17.09
C PRO A 196 10.54 1.25 -16.07
N VAL A 197 9.36 1.87 -15.96
CA VAL A 197 8.21 1.36 -15.17
C VAL A 197 7.20 0.70 -16.10
N ASN A 198 6.64 -0.43 -15.66
CA ASN A 198 5.58 -1.11 -16.41
C ASN A 198 4.28 -0.32 -16.31
N MET A 199 3.69 -0.05 -17.47
CA MET A 199 2.46 0.72 -17.63
C MET A 199 1.31 -0.22 -17.94
N SER A 200 0.23 -0.15 -17.19
CA SER A 200 -0.99 -0.92 -17.47
C SER A 200 -2.23 -0.12 -17.11
N VAL A 201 -3.35 -0.47 -17.73
CA VAL A 201 -4.63 0.21 -17.53
C VAL A 201 -5.77 -0.79 -17.65
N ASP A 202 -6.85 -0.59 -16.93
CA ASP A 202 -8.07 -1.36 -17.12
C ASP A 202 -8.92 -0.74 -18.24
N LEU A 203 -9.17 -1.54 -19.28
CA LEU A 203 -10.00 -1.22 -20.42
C LEU A 203 -11.34 -1.92 -20.27
N MET A 204 -12.45 -1.17 -20.43
CA MET A 204 -13.81 -1.66 -20.43
C MET A 204 -14.47 -1.39 -21.77
N ASN A 205 -15.35 -2.27 -22.21
CA ASN A 205 -16.22 -2.03 -23.36
C ASN A 205 -17.62 -1.57 -22.88
N LEU A 206 -17.95 -0.31 -23.07
CA LEU A 206 -19.29 0.25 -22.85
C LEU A 206 -20.15 0.27 -24.12
N GLY A 207 -19.60 -0.22 -25.24
CA GLY A 207 -20.34 -0.37 -26.49
C GLY A 207 -21.26 -1.58 -26.49
N VAL A 208 -22.34 -1.54 -27.30
CA VAL A 208 -23.26 -2.69 -27.49
C VAL A 208 -22.72 -3.73 -28.46
N THR A 209 -21.57 -3.49 -29.09
CA THR A 209 -20.84 -4.48 -29.91
C THR A 209 -19.53 -4.84 -29.23
N ASN A 210 -19.09 -6.09 -29.42
CA ASN A 210 -17.80 -6.49 -28.87
C ASN A 210 -16.69 -5.59 -29.40
N LEU A 211 -15.87 -5.06 -28.51
CA LEU A 211 -14.70 -4.27 -28.86
C LEU A 211 -13.62 -5.18 -29.45
N GLN A 212 -13.17 -4.87 -30.65
CA GLN A 212 -12.18 -5.67 -31.37
C GLN A 212 -10.80 -4.99 -31.39
N TYR A 213 -10.76 -3.67 -31.29
CA TYR A 213 -9.54 -2.89 -31.43
C TYR A 213 -9.70 -1.49 -30.81
N CYS A 214 -8.65 -1.00 -30.15
CA CYS A 214 -8.46 0.41 -29.83
C CYS A 214 -6.95 0.72 -29.69
N THR A 215 -6.58 1.99 -29.93
CA THR A 215 -5.21 2.48 -29.68
C THR A 215 -5.21 3.27 -28.39
N ILE A 216 -4.30 2.93 -27.48
CA ILE A 216 -4.15 3.56 -26.16
C ILE A 216 -2.77 4.21 -26.11
N ALA A 217 -2.70 5.51 -25.76
CA ALA A 217 -1.46 6.25 -25.62
C ALA A 217 -1.28 6.78 -24.20
N VAL A 218 -0.03 6.84 -23.74
CA VAL A 218 0.37 7.50 -22.50
C VAL A 218 0.99 8.86 -22.86
N MET A 219 0.45 9.92 -22.27
CA MET A 219 0.81 11.30 -22.55
C MET A 219 1.42 11.97 -21.31
N ASP A 220 2.69 12.34 -21.37
CA ASP A 220 3.35 13.14 -20.33
C ASP A 220 3.49 14.59 -20.78
N GLY A 221 2.81 15.52 -20.08
CA GLY A 221 2.80 16.94 -20.41
C GLY A 221 2.35 17.24 -21.85
N GLY A 222 1.50 16.38 -22.44
CA GLY A 222 1.03 16.48 -23.83
C GLY A 222 1.98 15.87 -24.87
N THR A 223 3.04 15.18 -24.44
CA THR A 223 3.93 14.42 -25.31
C THR A 223 3.60 12.93 -25.18
N GLU A 224 3.40 12.25 -26.31
CA GLU A 224 3.23 10.80 -26.34
C GLU A 224 4.55 10.11 -25.93
N VAL A 225 4.52 9.36 -24.82
CA VAL A 225 5.68 8.59 -24.33
C VAL A 225 5.54 7.11 -24.61
N LEU A 226 4.32 6.63 -24.85
CA LEU A 226 4.03 5.24 -25.18
C LEU A 226 2.74 5.16 -25.97
N SER A 227 2.65 4.24 -26.92
CA SER A 227 1.43 3.95 -27.67
C SER A 227 1.29 2.45 -27.88
N TYR A 228 0.09 1.92 -27.65
CA TYR A 228 -0.21 0.51 -27.72
C TYR A 228 -1.51 0.25 -28.50
N ASP A 229 -1.42 -0.63 -29.49
CA ASP A 229 -2.58 -1.10 -30.26
C ASP A 229 -3.17 -2.35 -29.61
N TRP A 230 -4.24 -2.18 -28.85
CA TRP A 230 -4.96 -3.31 -28.28
C TRP A 230 -5.86 -3.98 -29.33
N SER A 231 -5.90 -5.31 -29.30
CA SER A 231 -6.82 -6.10 -30.13
C SER A 231 -7.34 -7.32 -29.35
N GLY A 232 -8.65 -7.61 -29.47
CA GLY A 232 -9.27 -8.68 -28.72
C GLY A 232 -10.71 -8.92 -29.16
N ASP A 233 -11.52 -9.46 -28.26
CA ASP A 233 -12.98 -9.67 -28.40
C ASP A 233 -13.64 -9.43 -27.05
N LEU A 234 -13.76 -8.15 -26.67
CA LEU A 234 -14.26 -7.76 -25.36
C LEU A 234 -15.76 -7.48 -25.45
N ALA A 235 -16.57 -8.30 -24.80
CA ALA A 235 -18.03 -8.16 -24.77
C ALA A 235 -18.45 -6.85 -24.05
N THR A 236 -19.70 -6.42 -24.27
CA THR A 236 -20.30 -5.31 -23.53
C THR A 236 -20.11 -5.51 -22.03
N TYR A 237 -19.67 -4.47 -21.32
CA TYR A 237 -19.28 -4.44 -19.91
C TYR A 237 -18.11 -5.37 -19.54
N GLY A 238 -17.50 -6.04 -20.51
CA GLY A 238 -16.26 -6.78 -20.29
C GLY A 238 -15.11 -5.84 -19.92
N ILE A 239 -14.23 -6.31 -19.01
CA ILE A 239 -13.06 -5.58 -18.55
C ILE A 239 -11.84 -6.45 -18.83
N THR A 240 -10.76 -5.82 -19.21
CA THR A 240 -9.45 -6.47 -19.37
C THR A 240 -8.35 -5.52 -18.92
N ASN A 241 -7.37 -6.06 -18.20
CA ASN A 241 -6.15 -5.32 -17.93
C ASN A 241 -5.26 -5.34 -19.18
N VAL A 242 -4.81 -4.19 -19.60
CA VAL A 242 -3.96 -4.01 -20.80
C VAL A 242 -2.57 -3.61 -20.36
N ASP A 243 -1.59 -4.47 -20.62
CA ASP A 243 -0.18 -4.15 -20.48
C ASP A 243 0.23 -3.30 -21.70
N LEU A 244 0.55 -2.02 -21.43
CA LEU A 244 0.96 -1.05 -22.45
C LEU A 244 2.45 -1.15 -22.79
N GLY A 245 3.24 -1.91 -22.01
CA GLY A 245 4.69 -1.93 -22.06
C GLY A 245 5.32 -1.07 -20.98
N SER A 246 6.51 -0.56 -21.21
CA SER A 246 7.26 0.18 -20.18
C SER A 246 7.70 1.55 -20.69
N ALA A 247 7.67 2.55 -19.81
CA ALA A 247 8.16 3.91 -20.05
C ALA A 247 9.11 4.33 -18.93
N ALA A 248 10.16 5.11 -19.28
CA ALA A 248 11.06 5.72 -18.32
C ALA A 248 10.77 7.22 -18.20
N PHE A 249 10.86 7.73 -16.97
CA PHE A 249 10.62 9.13 -16.65
C PHE A 249 11.87 9.77 -16.05
N ASP A 250 12.13 11.03 -16.39
CA ASP A 250 13.27 11.78 -15.87
C ASP A 250 12.98 12.49 -14.53
N ALA A 251 11.69 12.59 -14.18
CA ALA A 251 11.21 13.21 -12.93
C ALA A 251 9.89 12.57 -12.52
N SER A 252 9.55 12.63 -11.22
CA SER A 252 8.21 12.29 -10.74
C SER A 252 7.18 13.10 -11.50
N THR A 253 6.19 12.41 -12.08
CA THR A 253 5.21 13.03 -12.97
C THR A 253 3.84 12.41 -12.84
N SER A 254 2.81 13.22 -13.18
CA SER A 254 1.47 12.72 -13.45
C SER A 254 1.27 12.78 -14.96
N PHE A 255 0.69 11.73 -15.52
CA PHE A 255 0.45 11.57 -16.94
C PHE A 255 -1.02 11.23 -17.21
N THR A 256 -1.46 11.39 -18.45
CA THR A 256 -2.76 10.89 -18.90
C THR A 256 -2.58 9.66 -19.77
N ILE A 257 -3.57 8.78 -19.72
CA ILE A 257 -3.70 7.63 -20.62
C ILE A 257 -4.95 7.90 -21.44
N GLU A 258 -4.85 7.82 -22.77
CA GLU A 258 -5.91 8.24 -23.66
C GLU A 258 -6.18 7.19 -24.74
N ILE A 259 -7.44 6.91 -25.01
CA ILE A 259 -7.85 6.20 -26.24
C ILE A 259 -7.76 7.20 -27.38
N THR A 260 -6.90 6.91 -28.34
CA THR A 260 -6.62 7.81 -29.49
C THR A 260 -7.28 7.34 -30.79
N SER A 261 -7.77 6.09 -30.84
CA SER A 261 -8.63 5.61 -31.92
C SER A 261 -10.01 6.27 -31.82
N SER A 262 -10.66 6.56 -32.93
CA SER A 262 -12.01 7.13 -32.91
C SER A 262 -13.05 6.11 -32.45
N ASP A 263 -13.97 6.54 -31.60
CA ASP A 263 -15.11 5.81 -31.12
C ASP A 263 -16.37 6.70 -31.10
N ASP A 264 -17.41 6.28 -30.39
CA ASP A 264 -18.69 6.99 -30.33
C ASP A 264 -18.84 7.89 -29.10
N ASN A 265 -17.85 7.90 -28.14
CA ASN A 265 -17.92 8.63 -26.89
C ASN A 265 -16.54 9.07 -26.36
N ASP A 266 -16.12 10.28 -26.67
CA ASP A 266 -14.80 10.80 -26.25
C ASP A 266 -14.70 11.14 -24.74
N VAL A 267 -15.78 11.06 -23.95
CA VAL A 267 -15.82 11.55 -22.56
C VAL A 267 -15.10 10.60 -21.59
N ASN A 268 -15.13 9.30 -21.85
CA ASN A 268 -14.58 8.23 -21.03
C ASN A 268 -13.22 7.69 -21.57
N ASN A 269 -12.65 8.37 -22.57
CA ASN A 269 -11.43 7.97 -23.26
C ASN A 269 -10.16 8.29 -22.50
N SER A 270 -10.22 8.87 -21.31
CA SER A 270 -9.02 9.25 -20.58
C SER A 270 -9.06 8.80 -19.13
N SER A 271 -7.90 8.39 -18.67
CA SER A 271 -7.60 8.12 -17.26
C SER A 271 -6.29 8.82 -16.89
N SER A 272 -5.95 8.85 -15.62
CA SER A 272 -4.70 9.45 -15.16
C SER A 272 -3.90 8.46 -14.31
N GLY A 273 -2.58 8.60 -14.37
CA GLY A 273 -1.66 7.88 -13.52
C GLY A 273 -0.55 8.81 -13.03
N ALA A 274 0.23 8.32 -12.09
CA ALA A 274 1.41 9.02 -11.60
C ALA A 274 2.53 8.01 -11.32
N VAL A 275 3.75 8.46 -11.56
CA VAL A 275 4.97 7.75 -11.16
C VAL A 275 5.80 8.67 -10.30
N GLU A 276 6.17 8.18 -9.12
CA GLU A 276 7.10 8.84 -8.22
C GLU A 276 8.49 8.24 -8.40
N LEU A 277 9.48 9.09 -8.66
CA LEU A 277 10.86 8.62 -8.73
C LEU A 277 11.45 8.49 -7.33
N ALA A 278 12.10 7.38 -7.12
CA ALA A 278 12.84 7.09 -5.90
C ALA A 278 13.85 8.20 -5.59
N THR A 279 13.87 8.63 -4.33
CA THR A 279 14.81 9.66 -3.87
C THR A 279 16.24 9.18 -3.98
N GLU A 280 17.11 10.00 -4.59
CA GLU A 280 18.54 9.68 -4.66
C GLU A 280 19.16 9.66 -3.26
N GLY A 281 19.98 8.66 -3.02
CA GLY A 281 20.66 8.44 -1.76
C GLY A 281 21.97 7.67 -1.91
N THR A 282 22.53 7.30 -0.78
CA THR A 282 23.75 6.51 -0.68
C THR A 282 23.48 5.19 0.02
N SER A 283 24.44 4.28 -0.04
CA SER A 283 24.32 2.92 0.53
C SER A 283 24.27 2.85 2.05
N LEU A 284 24.62 3.93 2.77
CA LEU A 284 24.54 3.97 4.22
C LEU A 284 23.24 4.62 4.69
N ILE A 285 22.34 3.82 5.22
CA ILE A 285 20.98 4.18 5.57
C ILE A 285 20.82 4.15 7.08
N LYS A 286 20.19 5.18 7.63
CA LYS A 286 19.76 5.22 9.03
C LYS A 286 18.24 5.15 9.10
N VAL A 287 17.72 4.11 9.73
CA VAL A 287 16.32 4.02 10.14
C VAL A 287 16.23 4.43 11.60
N GLU A 288 15.35 5.38 11.92
CA GLU A 288 15.12 5.85 13.27
C GLU A 288 13.62 5.90 13.54
N ILE A 289 13.19 5.22 14.59
CA ILE A 289 11.78 5.12 14.99
C ILE A 289 11.66 5.53 16.45
N MET A 290 10.79 6.50 16.73
CA MET A 290 10.29 6.76 18.09
C MET A 290 8.93 6.11 18.21
N THR A 291 8.76 5.26 19.21
CA THR A 291 7.54 4.49 19.40
C THR A 291 6.49 5.26 20.19
N ASP A 292 5.24 4.96 19.90
CA ASP A 292 4.11 5.22 20.79
C ASP A 292 4.02 4.14 21.89
N ASN A 293 2.83 3.87 22.41
CA ASN A 293 2.61 2.89 23.49
C ASN A 293 2.55 1.43 22.99
N TRP A 294 2.55 1.19 21.67
CA TRP A 294 2.40 -0.14 21.05
C TRP A 294 3.55 -0.52 20.11
N PRO A 295 4.81 -0.45 20.56
CA PRO A 295 5.98 -0.70 19.71
C PRO A 295 6.01 -2.09 19.06
N GLN A 296 5.31 -3.07 19.64
CA GLN A 296 5.27 -4.44 19.14
C GLN A 296 4.47 -4.62 17.83
N GLU A 297 3.66 -3.63 17.44
CA GLU A 297 2.87 -3.64 16.21
C GLU A 297 3.69 -3.21 14.99
N ILE A 298 4.84 -2.57 15.24
CA ILE A 298 5.73 -2.03 14.21
C ILE A 298 6.63 -3.13 13.64
N SER A 299 6.70 -3.21 12.33
CA SER A 299 7.73 -3.95 11.58
C SER A 299 8.20 -3.14 10.38
N TRP A 300 9.42 -3.40 9.90
CA TRP A 300 9.93 -2.75 8.71
C TRP A 300 10.96 -3.61 7.98
N ASP A 301 11.13 -3.35 6.68
CA ASP A 301 12.18 -3.93 5.86
C ASP A 301 12.77 -2.93 4.86
N ILE A 302 13.95 -3.28 4.34
CA ILE A 302 14.54 -2.69 3.14
C ILE A 302 14.77 -3.84 2.17
N SER A 303 14.18 -3.74 0.98
CA SER A 303 14.29 -4.73 -0.09
C SER A 303 14.86 -4.12 -1.38
N ASP A 304 15.46 -4.97 -2.22
CA ASP A 304 15.91 -4.59 -3.56
C ASP A 304 14.74 -4.62 -4.57
N ASP A 305 15.01 -4.25 -5.83
CA ASP A 305 14.05 -4.24 -6.94
C ASP A 305 13.53 -5.64 -7.34
N MET A 306 14.21 -6.70 -6.89
CA MET A 306 13.78 -8.09 -7.08
C MET A 306 12.96 -8.60 -5.89
N GLY A 307 12.75 -7.78 -4.86
CA GLY A 307 12.04 -8.16 -3.63
C GLY A 307 12.89 -8.95 -2.62
N ASN A 308 14.22 -9.02 -2.79
CA ASN A 308 15.06 -9.64 -1.78
C ASN A 308 15.26 -8.70 -0.60
N VAL A 309 14.91 -9.15 0.59
CA VAL A 309 15.08 -8.38 1.83
C VAL A 309 16.55 -8.27 2.18
N ILE A 310 17.04 -7.03 2.32
CA ILE A 310 18.42 -6.71 2.72
C ILE A 310 18.52 -6.66 4.24
N GLU A 311 17.57 -6.01 4.90
CA GLU A 311 17.48 -5.90 6.36
C GLU A 311 16.02 -5.79 6.76
N SER A 312 15.65 -6.34 7.92
CA SER A 312 14.28 -6.24 8.44
C SER A 312 14.24 -6.30 9.96
N VAL A 313 13.18 -5.74 10.53
CA VAL A 313 12.78 -5.92 11.93
C VAL A 313 11.33 -6.40 11.91
N GLY A 314 11.10 -7.58 12.47
CA GLY A 314 9.80 -8.22 12.51
C GLY A 314 8.87 -7.65 13.57
N GLU A 315 7.57 -7.93 13.43
CA GLU A 315 6.55 -7.63 14.43
C GLU A 315 6.93 -8.22 15.79
N GLY A 316 6.78 -7.43 16.85
CA GLY A 316 7.19 -7.79 18.21
C GLY A 316 8.70 -7.72 18.50
N GLU A 317 9.54 -7.40 17.54
CA GLU A 317 10.99 -7.23 17.74
C GLU A 317 11.35 -5.81 18.21
N VAL A 318 10.52 -4.81 17.90
CA VAL A 318 10.61 -3.47 18.51
C VAL A 318 9.99 -3.55 19.89
N ALA A 319 10.80 -3.55 20.94
CA ALA A 319 10.35 -3.71 22.32
C ALA A 319 10.91 -2.58 23.19
N GLY A 320 10.06 -1.70 23.66
CA GLY A 320 10.42 -0.55 24.47
C GLY A 320 9.21 0.06 25.17
N ALA A 321 9.40 1.22 25.76
CA ALA A 321 8.34 2.04 26.34
C ALA A 321 7.96 3.17 25.36
N GLU A 322 6.82 3.74 25.59
CA GLU A 322 6.35 4.94 24.92
C GLU A 322 7.45 6.03 24.88
N GLY A 323 7.75 6.53 23.68
CA GLY A 323 8.77 7.55 23.45
C GLY A 323 10.21 7.04 23.37
N ASP A 324 10.44 5.74 23.45
CA ASP A 324 11.78 5.18 23.22
C ASP A 324 12.15 5.34 21.73
N VAL A 325 13.42 5.70 21.50
CA VAL A 325 13.96 5.90 20.14
C VAL A 325 14.87 4.74 19.78
N PHE A 326 14.53 4.08 18.69
CA PHE A 326 15.32 2.99 18.12
C PHE A 326 16.04 3.47 16.88
N THR A 327 17.26 3.01 16.68
CA THR A 327 18.08 3.39 15.53
C THR A 327 18.78 2.18 14.95
N TRP A 328 18.63 1.99 13.64
CA TRP A 328 19.34 0.97 12.86
C TRP A 328 20.18 1.64 11.78
N TRP A 329 21.37 1.11 11.55
CA TRP A 329 22.22 1.49 10.45
C TRP A 329 22.30 0.32 9.49
N VAL A 330 21.83 0.52 8.28
CA VAL A 330 21.81 -0.48 7.22
C VAL A 330 22.79 -0.06 6.14
N SER A 331 23.53 -1.01 5.58
CA SER A 331 24.37 -0.77 4.42
C SER A 331 23.92 -1.67 3.29
N VAL A 332 23.42 -1.07 2.22
CA VAL A 332 23.07 -1.83 1.01
C VAL A 332 24.34 -2.11 0.20
N PRO A 333 24.45 -3.31 -0.41
CA PRO A 333 25.72 -3.78 -0.97
C PRO A 333 26.05 -3.21 -2.34
N GLU A 334 25.06 -2.77 -3.12
CA GLU A 334 25.20 -2.38 -4.51
C GLU A 334 24.43 -1.09 -4.80
N THR A 335 24.77 -0.43 -5.92
CA THR A 335 23.93 0.65 -6.48
C THR A 335 22.69 0.05 -7.08
N GLY A 336 21.56 0.74 -6.98
CA GLY A 336 20.29 0.25 -7.51
C GLY A 336 19.08 0.84 -6.81
N CYS A 337 17.92 0.30 -7.13
CA CYS A 337 16.66 0.60 -6.50
C CYS A 337 16.47 -0.21 -5.22
N TYR A 338 16.01 0.47 -4.19
CA TYR A 338 15.60 -0.16 -2.93
C TYR A 338 14.29 0.45 -2.47
N THR A 339 13.52 -0.33 -1.74
CA THR A 339 12.29 0.13 -1.10
C THR A 339 12.41 -0.07 0.41
N PHE A 340 12.15 0.97 1.17
CA PHE A 340 11.87 0.87 2.60
C PHE A 340 10.37 0.71 2.77
N THR A 341 9.96 -0.27 3.58
CA THR A 341 8.56 -0.50 3.96
C THR A 341 8.45 -0.53 5.47
N ILE A 342 7.47 0.18 6.04
CA ILE A 342 7.10 0.08 7.43
C ILE A 342 5.64 -0.38 7.51
N ASN A 343 5.35 -1.31 8.42
CA ASN A 343 4.02 -1.83 8.63
C ASN A 343 3.63 -1.65 10.09
N ASP A 344 2.34 -1.49 10.30
CA ASP A 344 1.67 -1.47 11.58
C ASP A 344 0.56 -2.53 11.60
N ALA A 345 0.59 -3.41 12.61
CA ALA A 345 -0.31 -4.58 12.65
C ALA A 345 -1.74 -4.23 13.06
N TYR A 346 -1.96 -3.08 13.68
CA TYR A 346 -3.29 -2.60 14.06
C TYR A 346 -3.89 -1.64 13.03
N GLY A 347 -3.04 -0.98 12.24
CA GLY A 347 -3.46 -0.10 11.15
C GLY A 347 -3.65 1.36 11.56
N ASP A 348 -3.19 1.78 12.74
CA ASP A 348 -3.21 3.18 13.18
C ASP A 348 -1.83 3.85 13.10
N GLY A 349 -0.87 3.16 12.53
CA GLY A 349 0.51 3.63 12.36
C GLY A 349 1.21 3.81 13.69
N ILE A 350 1.96 4.92 13.86
CA ILE A 350 2.57 5.29 15.14
C ILE A 350 1.87 6.56 15.69
N ALA A 351 0.55 6.67 15.41
CA ALA A 351 -0.27 7.85 15.68
C ALA A 351 -1.01 7.74 17.03
N GLY A 352 -0.32 7.37 18.09
CA GLY A 352 -0.91 7.06 19.40
C GLY A 352 -1.69 8.19 20.09
N GLU A 353 -1.67 9.45 19.60
CA GLU A 353 -2.35 10.59 20.25
C GLU A 353 -3.87 10.38 20.37
N GLN A 354 -4.51 9.76 19.38
CA GLN A 354 -5.94 9.47 19.41
C GLN A 354 -6.34 8.49 20.52
N TRP A 355 -5.38 7.69 21.01
CA TRP A 355 -5.56 6.71 22.07
C TRP A 355 -5.00 7.17 23.44
N GLY A 356 -4.53 8.43 23.52
CA GLY A 356 -4.00 9.02 24.76
C GLY A 356 -2.51 8.71 25.01
N SER A 357 -1.81 8.25 23.98
CA SER A 357 -0.35 8.11 23.93
C SER A 357 0.28 9.36 23.29
N ILE A 358 1.59 9.33 23.04
CA ILE A 358 2.26 10.34 22.20
C ILE A 358 2.27 9.87 20.74
N ALA A 359 2.36 10.80 19.80
CA ALA A 359 2.69 10.46 18.42
C ALA A 359 4.15 9.99 18.36
N GLY A 360 4.38 8.84 17.72
CA GLY A 360 5.70 8.39 17.35
C GLY A 360 6.16 9.06 16.06
N TYR A 361 7.34 8.67 15.57
CA TYR A 361 7.81 9.04 14.23
C TYR A 361 8.67 7.93 13.64
N CYS A 362 8.79 7.95 12.31
CA CYS A 362 9.76 7.15 11.59
C CYS A 362 10.51 8.01 10.58
N THR A 363 11.84 7.99 10.61
CA THR A 363 12.66 8.63 9.59
C THR A 363 13.67 7.68 8.99
N VAL A 364 13.79 7.71 7.66
CA VAL A 364 14.83 6.99 6.92
C VAL A 364 15.68 8.00 6.17
N LYS A 365 16.96 8.02 6.47
CA LYS A 365 17.92 8.99 5.94
C LYS A 365 19.17 8.30 5.43
N THR A 366 19.79 8.86 4.39
CA THR A 366 21.04 8.36 3.85
C THR A 366 22.22 9.26 4.22
N TYR A 367 23.40 8.66 4.32
CA TYR A 367 24.62 9.31 4.76
C TYR A 367 25.82 8.88 3.92
N ASP A 368 26.82 9.76 3.79
CA ASP A 368 28.12 9.42 3.17
C ASP A 368 29.03 8.63 4.16
N ASP A 369 30.22 8.27 3.69
CA ASP A 369 31.24 7.55 4.49
C ASP A 369 31.70 8.31 5.74
N ASN A 370 31.53 9.62 5.77
CA ASN A 370 31.87 10.48 6.91
C ASN A 370 30.69 10.70 7.85
N ILE A 371 29.57 9.98 7.63
CA ILE A 371 28.31 10.14 8.36
C ILE A 371 27.72 11.55 8.16
N THR A 372 27.96 12.15 6.99
CA THR A 372 27.30 13.40 6.59
C THR A 372 25.94 13.06 6.00
N PHE A 373 24.91 13.75 6.45
CA PHE A 373 23.56 13.61 5.91
C PHE A 373 23.52 13.95 4.41
N ILE A 374 22.87 13.10 3.62
CA ILE A 374 22.71 13.27 2.18
C ILE A 374 21.25 13.56 1.83
N SER A 375 20.33 12.65 2.15
CA SER A 375 18.92 12.79 1.81
C SER A 375 18.00 12.15 2.83
N THR A 376 16.75 12.60 2.87
CA THR A 376 15.66 11.95 3.58
C THR A 376 14.86 11.12 2.58
N ILE A 377 14.73 9.83 2.85
CA ILE A 377 13.98 8.88 2.03
C ILE A 377 12.54 8.79 2.50
N PHE A 378 12.35 8.70 3.83
CA PHE A 378 11.05 8.60 4.47
C PHE A 378 11.02 9.48 5.71
N ASP A 379 9.91 10.18 5.93
CA ASP A 379 9.72 11.08 7.09
C ASP A 379 8.23 11.06 7.48
N TYR A 380 7.94 10.31 8.52
CA TYR A 380 6.62 10.16 9.10
C TYR A 380 6.61 10.73 10.52
N ASP A 381 5.70 11.63 10.81
CA ASP A 381 5.63 12.40 12.05
C ASP A 381 4.47 11.99 12.98
N GLY A 382 3.81 10.87 12.72
CA GLY A 382 2.66 10.39 13.50
C GLY A 382 1.34 11.09 13.17
N SER A 383 1.24 11.79 12.05
CA SER A 383 0.09 12.64 11.73
C SER A 383 -1.05 11.94 10.99
N TYR A 384 -0.87 10.70 10.57
CA TYR A 384 -1.88 9.90 9.87
C TYR A 384 -1.75 8.41 10.16
N ASP A 385 -2.84 7.68 10.02
CA ASP A 385 -2.92 6.23 10.20
C ASP A 385 -2.41 5.50 8.94
N TYR A 386 -1.79 4.32 9.11
CA TYR A 386 -1.41 3.43 8.02
C TYR A 386 -1.29 1.98 8.48
N ASP A 387 -1.69 1.04 7.66
CA ASP A 387 -1.36 -0.39 7.78
C ASP A 387 0.05 -0.67 7.24
N SER A 388 0.41 0.01 6.14
CA SER A 388 1.71 -0.07 5.49
C SER A 388 2.03 1.24 4.79
N ALA A 389 3.28 1.67 4.91
CA ALA A 389 3.80 2.82 4.18
C ALA A 389 5.18 2.47 3.59
N ALA A 390 5.46 2.97 2.40
CA ALA A 390 6.70 2.66 1.71
C ALA A 390 7.32 3.88 1.04
N ALA A 391 8.64 3.88 0.87
CA ALA A 391 9.37 4.87 0.10
C ALA A 391 10.50 4.24 -0.69
N GLY A 392 10.57 4.60 -1.97
CA GLY A 392 11.65 4.20 -2.87
C GLY A 392 12.92 5.03 -2.66
N MET A 393 14.08 4.39 -2.76
CA MET A 393 15.35 5.07 -2.82
C MET A 393 16.21 4.56 -3.98
N SER A 394 16.90 5.48 -4.65
CA SER A 394 17.87 5.20 -5.68
C SER A 394 19.27 5.36 -5.10
N VAL A 395 19.95 4.25 -4.85
CA VAL A 395 21.33 4.27 -4.39
C VAL A 395 22.26 4.45 -5.56
N THR A 396 22.77 5.67 -5.74
CA THR A 396 23.63 6.06 -6.88
C THR A 396 25.13 5.87 -6.57
N SER A 397 25.48 5.72 -5.30
CA SER A 397 26.85 5.44 -4.88
C SER A 397 26.86 4.47 -3.69
N VAL A 398 27.64 3.43 -3.81
CA VAL A 398 27.97 2.58 -2.67
C VAL A 398 29.06 3.27 -1.90
N ASN A 399 28.82 3.50 -0.63
CA ASN A 399 29.86 3.95 0.30
C ASN A 399 30.89 2.83 0.40
N VAL A 400 31.92 2.90 -0.40
CA VAL A 400 33.08 2.00 -0.32
C VAL A 400 33.90 2.47 0.87
N GLY A 401 33.42 2.14 2.08
CA GLY A 401 34.30 2.15 3.22
C GLY A 401 35.42 1.18 2.92
N ILE A 402 36.60 1.70 2.62
CA ILE A 402 37.88 1.00 2.40
C ILE A 402 37.66 -0.39 1.79
N GLU A 403 38.01 -0.58 0.50
CA GLU A 403 38.04 -1.92 -0.10
C GLU A 403 38.55 -2.92 0.93
N GLU A 404 37.68 -3.86 1.36
CA GLU A 404 38.16 -5.04 2.08
C GLU A 404 39.16 -5.74 1.15
N GLN A 405 40.42 -5.49 1.36
CA GLN A 405 41.41 -6.37 0.75
C GLN A 405 41.20 -7.73 1.40
N THR A 406 40.57 -8.59 0.62
CA THR A 406 40.17 -9.93 1.02
C THR A 406 41.34 -10.70 1.62
N LEU A 407 41.38 -10.75 2.93
CA LEU A 407 42.00 -11.90 3.63
C LEU A 407 41.10 -13.10 3.29
N ASN A 408 41.61 -13.97 2.44
CA ASN A 408 40.97 -15.17 1.92
C ASN A 408 39.81 -15.75 2.74
N GLU A 409 38.63 -15.68 2.12
CA GLU A 409 37.43 -16.53 2.19
C GLU A 409 36.60 -16.66 3.46
N VAL A 410 37.04 -16.42 4.67
CA VAL A 410 36.15 -16.48 5.85
C VAL A 410 36.60 -15.46 6.90
N THR A 411 36.10 -14.24 6.86
CA THR A 411 36.26 -13.31 7.98
C THR A 411 34.86 -12.76 8.34
N ARG A 412 34.38 -13.11 9.54
CA ARG A 412 33.05 -12.71 9.99
C ARG A 412 33.00 -12.48 11.50
N VAL A 413 32.12 -11.55 11.87
CA VAL A 413 31.80 -11.25 13.27
C VAL A 413 30.42 -11.83 13.57
N PHE A 414 30.31 -12.74 14.54
CA PHE A 414 29.04 -13.40 14.88
C PHE A 414 28.95 -13.76 16.37
N PRO A 415 27.82 -13.47 17.04
CA PRO A 415 26.69 -12.67 16.58
C PRO A 415 27.07 -11.21 16.34
N ASN A 416 26.38 -10.52 15.44
CA ASN A 416 26.40 -9.09 15.20
C ASN A 416 25.01 -8.65 14.74
N PRO A 417 24.26 -7.84 15.51
CA PRO A 417 24.60 -7.24 16.80
C PRO A 417 24.72 -8.21 17.99
N PHE A 418 25.43 -7.79 19.05
CA PHE A 418 25.69 -8.60 20.25
C PHE A 418 25.55 -7.74 21.53
N ALA A 419 25.37 -8.40 22.72
CA ALA A 419 25.17 -7.70 23.99
C ALA A 419 26.48 -7.53 24.81
N GLU A 420 27.33 -8.54 24.89
CA GLU A 420 28.56 -8.51 25.72
C GLU A 420 29.77 -9.07 24.98
N GLN A 421 29.57 -10.04 24.09
CA GLN A 421 30.66 -10.77 23.43
C GLN A 421 30.27 -11.10 21.99
N THR A 422 31.24 -11.09 21.09
CA THR A 422 31.10 -11.59 19.72
C THR A 422 32.33 -12.42 19.35
N ASN A 423 32.18 -13.30 18.36
CA ASN A 423 33.25 -14.11 17.83
C ASN A 423 33.75 -13.49 16.53
N LEU A 424 35.03 -13.33 16.40
CA LEU A 424 35.70 -13.02 15.16
C LEU A 424 36.28 -14.33 14.58
N GLN A 425 35.65 -14.81 13.49
CA GLN A 425 36.17 -15.93 12.70
C GLN A 425 36.97 -15.38 11.53
N PHE A 426 38.18 -15.88 11.33
CA PHE A 426 39.04 -15.47 10.21
C PHE A 426 39.97 -16.60 9.78
N SER A 427 40.44 -16.53 8.55
CA SER A 427 41.46 -17.41 8.02
C SER A 427 42.68 -16.61 7.58
N THR A 428 43.86 -17.21 7.65
CA THR A 428 45.06 -16.65 7.05
C THR A 428 45.78 -17.71 6.22
N THR A 429 46.21 -17.33 5.02
CA THR A 429 46.97 -18.22 4.11
C THR A 429 48.48 -18.17 4.33
N LYS A 430 48.96 -17.20 5.11
CA LYS A 430 50.38 -17.00 5.40
C LYS A 430 50.63 -16.95 6.91
N ALA A 431 51.71 -17.59 7.33
CA ALA A 431 52.17 -17.41 8.71
C ALA A 431 52.69 -15.99 8.94
N GLY A 432 52.31 -15.38 10.06
CA GLY A 432 52.71 -14.00 10.36
C GLY A 432 52.18 -13.49 11.69
N ALA A 433 52.60 -12.30 12.08
CA ALA A 433 52.08 -11.63 13.26
C ALA A 433 50.60 -11.33 13.07
N ALA A 434 49.81 -11.50 14.14
CA ALA A 434 48.38 -11.21 14.12
C ALA A 434 47.98 -10.38 15.34
N SER A 435 47.08 -9.42 15.12
CA SER A 435 46.52 -8.57 16.18
C SER A 435 45.11 -8.11 15.80
N ILE A 436 44.31 -7.85 16.82
CA ILE A 436 42.96 -7.27 16.69
C ILE A 436 42.93 -5.97 17.47
N VAL A 437 42.53 -4.90 16.82
CA VAL A 437 42.32 -3.60 17.46
C VAL A 437 40.89 -3.14 17.19
N VAL A 438 40.17 -2.78 18.25
CA VAL A 438 38.79 -2.27 18.13
C VAL A 438 38.76 -0.79 18.45
N TYR A 439 38.12 -0.02 17.58
CA TYR A 439 37.95 1.42 17.74
C TYR A 439 36.48 1.77 17.83
N ASN A 440 36.17 2.84 18.56
CA ASN A 440 34.86 3.49 18.42
C ASN A 440 34.85 4.45 17.21
N LEU A 441 33.70 5.05 16.89
CA LEU A 441 33.55 5.93 15.73
C LEU A 441 34.34 7.25 15.80
N VAL A 442 34.84 7.64 16.98
CA VAL A 442 35.71 8.81 17.12
C VAL A 442 37.20 8.45 17.06
N GLY A 443 37.51 7.17 16.75
CA GLY A 443 38.89 6.69 16.60
C GLY A 443 39.59 6.33 17.92
N GLU A 444 38.88 6.26 19.05
CA GLU A 444 39.46 5.83 20.32
C GLU A 444 39.57 4.32 20.35
N GLN A 445 40.73 3.82 20.74
CA GLN A 445 41.02 2.39 20.87
C GLN A 445 40.35 1.81 22.12
N ILE A 446 39.46 0.84 21.93
CA ILE A 446 38.67 0.18 22.98
C ILE A 446 39.29 -1.16 23.40
N ILE A 447 39.70 -1.98 22.41
CA ILE A 447 40.31 -3.29 22.62
C ILE A 447 41.60 -3.36 21.80
N ASN A 448 42.61 -4.05 22.34
CA ASN A 448 43.83 -4.34 21.61
C ASN A 448 44.37 -5.71 22.05
N ASP A 449 44.11 -6.70 21.20
CA ASP A 449 44.51 -8.08 21.41
C ASP A 449 45.66 -8.46 20.48
N ASN A 450 46.80 -8.77 21.05
CA ASN A 450 47.93 -9.30 20.29
C ASN A 450 47.87 -10.84 20.28
N LEU A 451 47.59 -11.42 19.12
CA LEU A 451 47.44 -12.86 18.92
C LEU A 451 48.80 -13.58 18.70
N GLY A 452 49.91 -12.82 18.66
CA GLY A 452 51.23 -13.36 18.38
C GLY A 452 51.44 -13.74 16.92
N THR A 453 52.22 -14.78 16.67
CA THR A 453 52.46 -15.31 15.32
C THR A 453 51.53 -16.50 15.07
N LEU A 454 50.64 -16.38 14.08
CA LEU A 454 49.76 -17.44 13.67
C LEU A 454 50.33 -18.17 12.44
N ALA A 455 50.09 -19.46 12.34
CA ALA A 455 50.32 -20.24 11.10
C ALA A 455 49.19 -20.00 10.10
N ALA A 456 49.32 -20.45 8.85
CA ALA A 456 48.18 -20.51 7.92
C ALA A 456 47.10 -21.45 8.47
N GLY A 457 45.82 -21.01 8.44
CA GLY A 457 44.67 -21.78 8.96
C GLY A 457 43.51 -20.90 9.37
N GLU A 458 42.47 -21.54 9.91
CA GLU A 458 41.24 -20.87 10.40
C GLU A 458 41.34 -20.63 11.91
N TYR A 459 40.85 -19.50 12.33
CA TYR A 459 40.89 -19.06 13.72
C TYR A 459 39.51 -18.50 14.15
N ASN A 460 39.24 -18.65 15.47
CA ASN A 460 38.09 -18.06 16.12
C ASN A 460 38.55 -17.36 17.40
N HIS A 461 38.31 -16.05 17.50
CA HIS A 461 38.72 -15.25 18.66
C HIS A 461 37.47 -14.56 19.25
N VAL A 462 37.30 -14.68 20.58
CA VAL A 462 36.20 -14.07 21.30
C VAL A 462 36.59 -12.65 21.70
N LEU A 463 35.84 -11.67 21.21
CA LEU A 463 35.96 -10.29 21.64
C LEU A 463 34.98 -9.99 22.77
N ASN A 464 35.45 -9.42 23.84
CA ASN A 464 34.70 -9.14 25.07
C ASN A 464 34.53 -7.61 25.22
N PHE A 465 33.28 -7.17 25.21
CA PHE A 465 32.89 -5.76 25.32
C PHE A 465 32.29 -5.41 26.69
N ASN A 466 32.50 -6.23 27.71
CA ASN A 466 31.98 -5.95 29.05
C ASN A 466 32.41 -4.57 29.57
N GLY A 467 31.43 -3.71 29.90
CA GLY A 467 31.69 -2.35 30.39
C GLY A 467 31.94 -1.33 29.29
N VAL A 468 31.80 -1.72 28.02
CA VAL A 468 31.83 -0.84 26.85
C VAL A 468 30.40 -0.36 26.59
N THR A 469 30.23 0.90 26.19
CA THR A 469 28.89 1.48 25.87
C THR A 469 28.35 0.90 24.60
N ALA A 470 27.01 0.71 24.54
CA ALA A 470 26.30 0.32 23.30
C ALA A 470 26.65 1.27 22.15
N GLY A 471 26.87 0.72 20.96
CA GLY A 471 27.27 1.52 19.81
C GLY A 471 27.93 0.69 18.71
N VAL A 472 28.37 1.39 17.66
CA VAL A 472 29.07 0.81 16.52
C VAL A 472 30.58 0.90 16.75
N TYR A 473 31.29 -0.18 16.46
CA TYR A 473 32.73 -0.32 16.61
C TYR A 473 33.38 -0.83 15.33
N LEU A 474 34.59 -0.41 15.05
CA LEU A 474 35.43 -0.89 13.96
C LEU A 474 36.49 -1.87 14.50
N ILE A 475 36.46 -3.08 13.99
CA ILE A 475 37.41 -4.13 14.32
C ILE A 475 38.47 -4.19 13.23
N HIS A 476 39.70 -3.84 13.53
CA HIS A 476 40.86 -4.00 12.67
C HIS A 476 41.58 -5.30 13.00
N LEU A 477 41.54 -6.26 12.10
CA LEU A 477 42.30 -7.51 12.18
C LEU A 477 43.52 -7.40 11.27
N THR A 478 44.69 -7.60 11.83
CA THR A 478 45.94 -7.80 11.06
C THR A 478 46.36 -9.24 11.20
N ALA A 479 46.59 -9.96 10.12
CA ALA A 479 47.12 -11.34 10.12
C ALA A 479 47.84 -11.63 8.80
N GLY A 480 48.98 -12.36 8.90
CA GLY A 480 49.75 -12.75 7.71
C GLY A 480 50.32 -11.60 6.87
N GLY A 481 50.38 -10.39 7.44
CA GLY A 481 50.86 -9.17 6.78
C GLY A 481 49.75 -8.38 6.10
N GLU A 482 48.50 -8.78 6.20
CA GLU A 482 47.31 -8.11 5.64
C GLU A 482 46.45 -7.57 6.79
N THR A 483 45.69 -6.52 6.55
CA THR A 483 44.77 -5.91 7.51
C THR A 483 43.36 -5.80 6.93
N THR A 484 42.41 -6.23 7.72
CA THR A 484 40.96 -6.15 7.38
C THR A 484 40.23 -5.36 8.46
N THR A 485 39.21 -4.58 8.05
CA THR A 485 38.36 -3.81 8.96
C THR A 485 36.93 -4.31 8.87
N MET A 486 36.30 -4.57 10.00
CA MET A 486 34.92 -5.04 10.10
C MET A 486 34.16 -4.18 11.07
N ARG A 487 32.87 -4.03 10.82
CA ARG A 487 31.93 -3.34 11.71
C ARG A 487 31.30 -4.32 12.71
N ALA A 488 31.19 -3.92 13.96
CA ALA A 488 30.49 -4.65 15.01
C ALA A 488 29.53 -3.71 15.74
N THR A 489 28.34 -4.21 16.06
CA THR A 489 27.33 -3.44 16.78
C THR A 489 27.07 -4.06 18.14
N LEU A 490 27.31 -3.29 19.20
CA LEU A 490 27.04 -3.65 20.61
C LEU A 490 25.65 -3.04 20.96
N LYS A 491 24.76 -3.91 21.47
CA LYS A 491 23.40 -3.50 21.95
C LYS A 491 23.45 -3.05 23.40
#